data_fc3d97a026ef68c63ec991fc59842cb1
#
_entry.id   fc3d97a026ef68c63ec991fc59842cb1
#
_cell.length_a   1.000
_cell.length_b   1.000
_cell.length_c   1.000
_cell.angle_alpha   90.00
_cell.angle_beta   90.00
_cell.angle_gamma   90.00
#
_symmetry.space_group_name_H-M   'P 1'
#
loop_
_entity.id
_entity.type
_entity.pdbx_description
1 polymer ?
#
loop_
_entity_poly.entity_id
_entity_poly.type
_entity_poly.pdbx_seq_one_letter_code
_entity_poly.pdbx_strand_id
1 'polypeptide(L)'
;MLSAFLASQISDAQAEDAGKPPSIWDQDTLTGDWGGARTALHDKGIDVTINYINEILGVVSGGIDRRASYEGRLETSVDTDLDKLIGWKGASTHATFYEIHNAGHVTAADNVGSIADPSNIDALATGRLFTAWFQQNAFDDR
;
A
#
# COMPACT_ATOMS: atom_id res chain seq x y z
N MET A 1 -26.69 9.51 -51.96
CA MET A 1 -26.90 8.41 -51.00
C MET A 1 -25.56 7.83 -50.51
N LEU A 2 -24.56 8.67 -50.14
CA LEU A 2 -23.25 8.18 -49.70
C LEU A 2 -22.80 8.73 -48.31
N SER A 3 -23.66 9.52 -47.65
CA SER A 3 -23.27 10.19 -46.38
C SER A 3 -23.82 9.54 -45.11
N ALA A 4 -24.60 8.47 -45.20
CA ALA A 4 -25.19 7.80 -44.04
C ALA A 4 -24.38 6.59 -43.51
N PHE A 5 -23.37 6.15 -44.23
CA PHE A 5 -22.61 4.93 -43.90
C PHE A 5 -21.37 5.18 -43.04
N LEU A 6 -20.90 6.42 -42.91
CA LEU A 6 -19.72 6.74 -42.08
C LEU A 6 -20.02 7.05 -40.62
N ALA A 7 -21.28 7.36 -40.28
CA ALA A 7 -21.63 7.72 -38.91
C ALA A 7 -21.85 6.51 -37.98
N SER A 8 -22.08 5.31 -38.52
CA SER A 8 -22.33 4.09 -37.69
C SER A 8 -21.07 3.38 -37.23
N GLN A 9 -19.93 3.65 -37.86
CA GLN A 9 -18.68 2.97 -37.52
C GLN A 9 -17.91 3.63 -36.35
N ILE A 10 -18.21 4.91 -36.05
CA ILE A 10 -17.55 5.63 -34.96
C ILE A 10 -18.20 5.32 -33.60
N SER A 11 -19.45 4.88 -33.59
CA SER A 11 -20.18 4.58 -32.36
C SER A 11 -19.79 3.24 -31.72
N ASP A 12 -19.36 2.26 -32.52
CA ASP A 12 -18.98 0.94 -32.00
C ASP A 12 -17.57 0.93 -31.39
N ALA A 13 -16.66 1.77 -31.89
CA ALA A 13 -15.30 1.86 -31.34
C ALA A 13 -15.23 2.58 -29.98
N GLN A 14 -16.20 3.46 -29.66
CA GLN A 14 -16.27 4.15 -28.37
C GLN A 14 -17.04 3.36 -27.30
N ALA A 15 -17.87 2.40 -27.69
CA ALA A 15 -18.60 1.56 -26.75
C ALA A 15 -17.76 0.39 -26.19
N GLU A 16 -16.71 0.00 -26.88
CA GLU A 16 -15.86 -1.12 -26.48
C GLU A 16 -14.82 -0.75 -25.39
N ASP A 17 -14.53 0.54 -25.24
CA ASP A 17 -13.52 1.02 -24.26
C ASP A 17 -14.13 1.47 -22.91
N ALA A 18 -15.45 1.61 -22.83
CA ALA A 18 -16.15 2.09 -21.62
C ALA A 18 -16.32 1.01 -20.52
N GLY A 19 -15.87 -0.21 -20.73
CA GLY A 19 -16.08 -1.33 -19.80
C GLY A 19 -14.83 -2.14 -19.46
N LYS A 20 -13.69 -1.84 -20.05
CA LYS A 20 -12.46 -2.57 -19.77
C LYS A 20 -11.79 -1.96 -18.53
N PRO A 21 -11.53 -2.75 -17.47
CA PRO A 21 -10.78 -2.22 -16.34
C PRO A 21 -9.43 -1.69 -16.84
N PRO A 22 -8.95 -0.57 -16.29
CA PRO A 22 -7.66 -0.02 -16.68
C PRO A 22 -6.57 -1.08 -16.52
N SER A 23 -5.60 -1.07 -17.44
CA SER A 23 -4.42 -1.94 -17.33
C SER A 23 -3.68 -1.65 -16.03
N ILE A 24 -3.02 -2.65 -15.45
CA ILE A 24 -2.17 -2.46 -14.26
C ILE A 24 -1.07 -1.41 -14.50
N TRP A 25 -0.73 -1.12 -15.75
CA TRP A 25 0.26 -0.10 -16.13
C TRP A 25 -0.30 1.32 -16.20
N ASP A 26 -1.64 1.45 -16.22
CA ASP A 26 -2.35 2.72 -16.31
C ASP A 26 -2.97 3.12 -14.96
N GLN A 27 -2.68 2.37 -13.89
CA GLN A 27 -3.21 2.59 -12.54
C GLN A 27 -2.16 3.22 -11.64
N ASP A 28 -2.54 4.18 -10.82
CA ASP A 28 -1.68 4.80 -9.81
C ASP A 28 -1.27 3.84 -8.70
N THR A 29 -2.01 2.76 -8.52
CA THR A 29 -1.75 1.73 -7.50
C THR A 29 -1.94 0.34 -8.08
N LEU A 30 -1.15 -0.64 -7.62
CA LEU A 30 -1.20 -2.02 -8.09
C LEU A 30 -2.60 -2.65 -8.04
N THR A 31 -3.39 -2.30 -7.04
CA THR A 31 -4.74 -2.86 -6.82
C THR A 31 -5.86 -1.99 -7.39
N GLY A 32 -5.53 -0.83 -7.98
CA GLY A 32 -6.50 0.10 -8.55
C GLY A 32 -7.50 0.66 -7.54
N ASP A 33 -8.71 0.93 -8.02
CA ASP A 33 -9.78 1.59 -7.24
C ASP A 33 -10.74 0.62 -6.53
N TRP A 34 -10.49 -0.69 -6.56
CA TRP A 34 -11.32 -1.74 -5.95
C TRP A 34 -12.79 -1.67 -6.40
N GLY A 35 -13.02 -1.36 -7.68
CA GLY A 35 -14.37 -1.18 -8.22
C GLY A 35 -15.10 0.05 -7.70
N GLY A 36 -14.39 1.12 -7.38
CA GLY A 36 -14.94 2.38 -6.85
C GLY A 36 -14.91 2.48 -5.33
N ALA A 37 -14.55 1.42 -4.62
CA ALA A 37 -14.58 1.43 -3.15
C ALA A 37 -13.50 2.35 -2.56
N ARG A 38 -12.32 2.43 -3.17
CA ARG A 38 -11.24 3.31 -2.71
C ARG A 38 -11.65 4.78 -2.84
N THR A 39 -12.18 5.18 -3.99
CA THR A 39 -12.72 6.53 -4.21
C THR A 39 -13.85 6.84 -3.23
N ALA A 40 -14.79 5.91 -3.01
CA ALA A 40 -15.89 6.12 -2.07
C ALA A 40 -15.44 6.26 -0.60
N LEU A 41 -14.36 5.60 -0.20
CA LEU A 41 -13.73 5.79 1.12
C LEU A 41 -13.04 7.15 1.21
N HIS A 42 -12.24 7.51 0.19
CA HIS A 42 -11.56 8.81 0.13
C HIS A 42 -12.55 9.98 0.21
N ASP A 43 -13.66 9.92 -0.51
CA ASP A 43 -14.71 10.95 -0.48
C ASP A 43 -15.31 11.13 0.92
N LYS A 44 -15.33 10.06 1.72
CA LYS A 44 -15.75 10.09 3.12
C LYS A 44 -14.65 10.50 4.09
N GLY A 45 -13.44 10.77 3.60
CA GLY A 45 -12.29 11.14 4.41
C GLY A 45 -11.54 9.94 5.01
N ILE A 46 -11.59 8.78 4.37
CA ILE A 46 -10.84 7.58 4.79
C ILE A 46 -9.90 7.18 3.66
N ASP A 47 -8.60 7.25 3.92
CA ASP A 47 -7.56 6.81 3.01
C ASP A 47 -6.89 5.54 3.52
N VAL A 48 -6.86 4.51 2.68
CA VAL A 48 -6.22 3.24 2.99
C VAL A 48 -5.01 3.06 2.07
N THR A 49 -3.84 2.91 2.69
CA THR A 49 -2.58 2.62 2.00
C THR A 49 -2.08 1.24 2.39
N ILE A 50 -1.72 0.43 1.40
CA ILE A 50 -1.13 -0.89 1.60
C ILE A 50 0.19 -0.92 0.85
N ASN A 51 1.28 -1.12 1.59
CA ASN A 51 2.63 -1.28 1.07
C ASN A 51 3.16 -2.67 1.40
N TYR A 52 3.86 -3.26 0.47
CA TYR A 52 4.57 -4.50 0.69
C TYR A 52 6.04 -4.35 0.32
N ILE A 53 6.90 -4.54 1.29
CA ILE A 53 8.35 -4.51 1.13
C ILE A 53 8.87 -5.91 1.39
N ASN A 54 9.76 -6.40 0.53
CA ASN A 54 10.42 -7.67 0.74
C ASN A 54 11.90 -7.59 0.35
N GLU A 55 12.70 -8.42 0.99
CA GLU A 55 14.13 -8.53 0.75
C GLU A 55 14.55 -10.00 0.73
N ILE A 56 15.55 -10.30 -0.09
CA ILE A 56 16.27 -11.57 -0.06
C ILE A 56 17.74 -11.23 0.17
N LEU A 57 18.25 -11.62 1.31
CA LEU A 57 19.63 -11.37 1.71
C LEU A 57 20.39 -12.66 1.86
N GLY A 58 21.56 -12.75 1.26
CA GLY A 58 22.39 -13.94 1.27
C GLY A 58 23.83 -13.65 1.71
N VAL A 59 24.37 -14.49 2.58
CA VAL A 59 25.76 -14.42 3.02
C VAL A 59 26.65 -15.22 2.07
N VAL A 60 27.44 -14.52 1.24
CA VAL A 60 28.34 -15.14 0.26
C VAL A 60 29.68 -15.54 0.85
N SER A 61 30.14 -14.81 1.88
CA SER A 61 31.40 -15.14 2.60
C SER A 61 31.37 -14.58 4.02
N GLY A 62 32.06 -15.22 4.94
CA GLY A 62 32.01 -14.87 6.37
C GLY A 62 30.68 -15.28 6.99
N GLY A 63 30.26 -14.55 8.03
CA GLY A 63 28.99 -14.76 8.75
C GLY A 63 28.99 -16.03 9.62
N ILE A 64 27.91 -16.27 10.34
CA ILE A 64 27.67 -17.48 11.13
C ILE A 64 27.16 -18.60 10.21
N ASP A 65 26.26 -18.27 9.29
CA ASP A 65 25.68 -19.23 8.36
C ASP A 65 25.59 -18.64 6.93
N ARG A 66 25.96 -19.47 5.95
CA ARG A 66 25.95 -19.09 4.53
C ARG A 66 24.65 -19.50 3.87
N ARG A 67 23.57 -18.88 4.30
CA ARG A 67 22.23 -19.07 3.75
C ARG A 67 21.66 -17.77 3.21
N ALA A 68 20.59 -17.87 2.44
CA ALA A 68 19.72 -16.75 2.14
C ALA A 68 18.55 -16.73 3.12
N SER A 69 18.18 -15.54 3.57
CA SER A 69 16.94 -15.26 4.27
C SER A 69 15.98 -14.50 3.35
N TYR A 70 14.69 -14.75 3.50
CA TYR A 70 13.62 -13.97 2.90
C TYR A 70 12.87 -13.28 4.00
N GLU A 71 12.67 -11.99 3.86
CA GLU A 71 12.00 -11.14 4.82
C GLU A 71 10.95 -10.30 4.10
N GLY A 72 9.79 -10.16 4.69
CA GLY A 72 8.71 -9.36 4.14
C GLY A 72 7.93 -8.62 5.21
N ARG A 73 7.50 -7.39 4.88
CA ARG A 73 6.64 -6.56 5.71
C ARG A 73 5.47 -6.05 4.90
N LEU A 74 4.26 -6.45 5.30
CA LEU A 74 3.04 -5.82 4.85
C LEU A 74 2.72 -4.67 5.80
N GLU A 75 2.58 -3.48 5.26
CA GLU A 75 2.20 -2.28 5.98
C GLU A 75 0.81 -1.84 5.51
N THR A 76 -0.12 -1.73 6.44
CA THR A 76 -1.45 -1.19 6.18
C THR A 76 -1.64 0.05 7.03
N SER A 77 -1.83 1.19 6.38
CA SER A 77 -2.11 2.47 7.02
C SER A 77 -3.52 2.94 6.71
N VAL A 78 -4.16 3.53 7.70
CA VAL A 78 -5.46 4.19 7.57
C VAL A 78 -5.34 5.61 8.09
N ASP A 79 -5.59 6.56 7.21
CA ASP A 79 -5.70 7.99 7.52
C ASP A 79 -7.16 8.40 7.50
N THR A 80 -7.60 9.19 8.48
CA THR A 80 -9.01 9.60 8.56
C THR A 80 -9.10 11.10 8.79
N ASP A 81 -9.80 11.78 7.89
CA ASP A 81 -10.25 13.16 8.03
C ASP A 81 -11.61 13.15 8.75
N LEU A 82 -11.61 13.54 10.03
CA LEU A 82 -12.82 13.52 10.85
C LEU A 82 -13.78 14.67 10.52
N ASP A 83 -13.33 15.73 9.83
CA ASP A 83 -14.24 16.77 9.35
C ASP A 83 -15.13 16.20 8.23
N LYS A 84 -14.55 15.51 7.26
CA LYS A 84 -15.33 14.84 6.20
C LYS A 84 -16.20 13.72 6.74
N LEU A 85 -15.67 12.92 7.68
CA LEU A 85 -16.35 11.71 8.15
C LEU A 85 -17.52 12.00 9.09
N ILE A 86 -17.34 12.90 10.05
CA ILE A 86 -18.30 13.19 11.13
C ILE A 86 -18.51 14.68 11.44
N GLY A 87 -17.92 15.59 10.65
CA GLY A 87 -18.02 17.03 10.84
C GLY A 87 -17.17 17.60 11.99
N TRP A 88 -16.15 16.85 12.46
CA TRP A 88 -15.25 17.32 13.51
C TRP A 88 -14.09 18.09 12.90
N LYS A 89 -14.25 19.41 12.80
CA LYS A 89 -13.32 20.30 12.11
C LYS A 89 -11.91 20.26 12.68
N GLY A 90 -10.94 20.13 11.75
CA GLY A 90 -9.51 20.14 12.07
C GLY A 90 -9.01 18.88 12.80
N ALA A 91 -9.84 17.85 12.91
CA ALA A 91 -9.45 16.60 13.55
C ALA A 91 -9.09 15.53 12.52
N SER A 92 -8.05 14.77 12.78
CA SER A 92 -7.61 13.64 11.97
C SER A 92 -7.05 12.51 12.81
N THR A 93 -7.07 11.31 12.27
CA THR A 93 -6.44 10.13 12.89
C THR A 93 -5.58 9.38 11.89
N HIS A 94 -4.60 8.69 12.41
CA HIS A 94 -3.77 7.78 11.65
C HIS A 94 -3.53 6.51 12.44
N ALA A 95 -3.52 5.37 11.75
CA ALA A 95 -3.10 4.10 12.32
C ALA A 95 -2.32 3.30 11.29
N THR A 96 -1.19 2.72 11.69
CA THR A 96 -0.39 1.81 10.87
C THR A 96 -0.28 0.47 11.54
N PHE A 97 -0.58 -0.57 10.82
CA PHE A 97 -0.43 -1.97 11.21
C PHE A 97 0.64 -2.64 10.35
N TYR A 98 1.56 -3.37 11.01
CA TYR A 98 2.58 -4.18 10.35
C TYR A 98 2.27 -5.65 10.52
N GLU A 99 2.41 -6.39 9.42
CA GLU A 99 2.55 -7.83 9.41
C GLU A 99 3.95 -8.18 8.87
N ILE A 100 4.78 -8.75 9.73
CA ILE A 100 6.16 -9.12 9.42
C ILE A 100 6.23 -10.64 9.32
N HIS A 101 6.85 -11.13 8.27
CA HIS A 101 7.06 -12.54 8.04
C HIS A 101 8.44 -12.82 7.46
N ASN A 102 8.96 -13.98 7.75
CA ASN A 102 10.22 -14.48 7.25
C ASN A 102 10.14 -15.98 6.94
N ALA A 103 10.93 -16.44 5.99
CA ALA A 103 10.98 -17.85 5.65
C ALA A 103 11.85 -18.61 6.65
N GLY A 104 11.24 -19.61 7.31
CA GLY A 104 11.97 -20.50 8.20
C GLY A 104 12.35 -19.89 9.56
N HIS A 105 11.79 -18.72 9.90
CA HIS A 105 12.09 -17.99 11.14
C HIS A 105 13.58 -17.66 11.32
N VAL A 106 14.32 -17.51 10.22
CA VAL A 106 15.72 -17.14 10.19
C VAL A 106 15.83 -15.77 9.56
N THR A 107 16.45 -14.85 10.26
CA THR A 107 16.65 -13.48 9.84
C THR A 107 18.01 -13.28 9.16
N ALA A 108 18.20 -12.17 8.46
CA ALA A 108 19.50 -11.84 7.90
C ALA A 108 20.55 -11.61 9.01
N ALA A 109 20.14 -11.01 10.13
CA ALA A 109 20.99 -10.81 11.30
C ALA A 109 21.52 -12.13 11.88
N ASP A 110 20.67 -13.18 11.95
CA ASP A 110 21.07 -14.50 12.43
C ASP A 110 22.16 -15.12 11.54
N ASN A 111 22.05 -14.96 10.22
CA ASN A 111 23.03 -15.50 9.27
C ASN A 111 24.37 -14.74 9.33
N VAL A 112 24.31 -13.42 9.45
CA VAL A 112 25.52 -12.57 9.50
C VAL A 112 26.19 -12.61 10.86
N GLY A 113 25.42 -12.67 11.94
CA GLY A 113 25.93 -12.60 13.31
C GLY A 113 26.45 -11.22 13.68
N SER A 114 25.87 -10.18 13.13
CA SER A 114 26.24 -8.78 13.38
C SER A 114 25.25 -8.13 14.36
N ILE A 115 25.77 -7.25 15.21
CA ILE A 115 24.94 -6.38 16.06
C ILE A 115 24.19 -5.35 15.19
N ALA A 116 24.81 -4.93 14.08
CA ALA A 116 24.15 -4.08 13.08
C ALA A 116 23.39 -4.99 12.12
N ASP A 117 22.07 -4.88 12.17
CA ASP A 117 21.19 -5.61 11.26
C ASP A 117 21.44 -5.17 9.81
N PRO A 118 21.65 -6.10 8.88
CA PRO A 118 21.82 -5.77 7.47
C PRO A 118 20.50 -5.36 6.78
N SER A 119 19.36 -5.64 7.39
CA SER A 119 18.02 -5.30 6.90
C SER A 119 17.36 -4.26 7.80
N ASN A 120 16.58 -3.35 7.21
CA ASN A 120 15.76 -2.40 7.95
C ASN A 120 14.32 -2.87 8.17
N ILE A 121 13.97 -4.06 7.69
CA ILE A 121 12.68 -4.71 7.89
C ILE A 121 12.78 -6.03 8.68
N ASP A 122 14.01 -6.41 9.05
CA ASP A 122 14.26 -7.64 9.80
C ASP A 122 13.60 -7.58 11.18
N ALA A 123 12.74 -8.53 11.45
CA ALA A 123 12.16 -8.76 12.76
C ALA A 123 11.54 -10.16 12.82
N LEU A 124 11.28 -10.63 14.04
CA LEU A 124 10.51 -11.85 14.23
C LEU A 124 9.11 -11.71 13.62
N ALA A 125 8.62 -12.79 12.99
CA ALA A 125 7.30 -12.84 12.39
C ALA A 125 6.22 -12.47 13.42
N THR A 126 5.47 -11.41 13.13
CA THR A 126 4.46 -10.87 14.04
C THR A 126 3.51 -9.92 13.32
N GLY A 127 2.27 -9.83 13.82
CA GLY A 127 1.33 -8.76 13.46
C GLY A 127 1.18 -7.80 14.64
N ARG A 128 1.30 -6.49 14.38
CA ARG A 128 1.21 -5.49 15.43
C ARG A 128 0.72 -4.14 14.95
N LEU A 129 0.01 -3.44 15.81
CA LEU A 129 -0.20 -2.00 15.64
C LEU A 129 1.15 -1.31 15.88
N PHE A 130 1.65 -0.62 14.84
CA PHE A 130 2.95 0.05 14.91
C PHE A 130 2.82 1.50 15.36
N THR A 131 1.86 2.21 14.78
CA THR A 131 1.62 3.62 15.09
C THR A 131 0.12 3.87 15.18
N ALA A 132 -0.29 4.69 16.13
CA ALA A 132 -1.63 5.28 16.16
C ALA A 132 -1.54 6.66 16.79
N TRP A 133 -2.16 7.66 16.17
CA TRP A 133 -2.22 9.01 16.71
C TRP A 133 -3.54 9.69 16.33
N PHE A 134 -3.86 10.69 17.12
CA PHE A 134 -4.94 11.65 16.88
C PHE A 134 -4.33 13.03 16.83
N GLN A 135 -4.74 13.83 15.86
CA GLN A 135 -4.35 15.22 15.73
C GLN A 135 -5.58 16.11 15.74
N GLN A 136 -5.47 17.23 16.44
CA GLN A 136 -6.45 18.30 16.41
C GLN A 136 -5.76 19.61 16.07
N ASN A 137 -6.10 20.19 14.94
CA ASN A 137 -5.70 21.54 14.58
C ASN A 137 -6.60 22.54 15.31
N ALA A 138 -6.00 23.49 16.01
CA ALA A 138 -6.70 24.52 16.76
C ALA A 138 -6.33 25.91 16.20
N PHE A 139 -7.23 26.85 16.37
CA PHE A 139 -7.00 28.26 16.01
C PHE A 139 -6.66 28.50 14.53
N ASP A 140 -7.27 27.74 13.60
CA ASP A 140 -7.04 27.85 12.16
C ASP A 140 -5.54 27.83 11.80
N ASP A 141 -4.79 26.93 12.42
CA ASP A 141 -3.34 26.73 12.23
C ASP A 141 -2.47 27.98 12.56
N ARG A 142 -2.87 28.80 13.50
CA ARG A 142 -2.13 30.00 13.99
C ARG A 142 -1.30 29.72 15.23
#